data_98ee327eb3c21e50eca4c622732cbcae
#
_entry.id   98ee327eb3c21e50eca4c622732cbcae
#
_cell.length_a   1.000
_cell.length_b   1.000
_cell.length_c   1.000
_cell.angle_alpha   90.00
_cell.angle_beta   90.00
_cell.angle_gamma   90.00
#
_symmetry.space_group_name_H-M   'P 1'
#
loop_
_entity.id
_entity.type
_entity.pdbx_description
1 polymer ?
#
loop_
_entity_poly.entity_id
_entity_poly.type
_entity_poly.pdbx_seq_one_letter_code
_entity_poly.pdbx_strand_id
1 'polypeptide(L)'
;MTPNKYTKQSPAVLRSNRYVTVSKPVEFAFSIYDADGTNIIDCVDLGNVLRALNLNPTNGTIEKMGGTQKKGEKMMRLDEFLPIYSQCKKDKEQGCYEDFLECLKLYDKQENGTMLGAELSHILLALGEKLEDAEVEQVLKDCMDPEDEDGFIPYAPFLKKMMVLL
;
A
#
# COMPACT_ATOMS: atom_id res chain seq x y z
N MET A 1 -4.22 -53.62 -41.43
CA MET A 1 -4.13 -52.23 -41.80
C MET A 1 -5.32 -51.48 -41.24
N THR A 2 -5.17 -50.84 -40.08
CA THR A 2 -6.22 -50.04 -39.42
C THR A 2 -5.77 -48.61 -39.41
N PRO A 3 -6.54 -47.64 -39.89
CA PRO A 3 -6.17 -46.22 -39.86
C PRO A 3 -6.47 -45.60 -38.49
N ASN A 4 -5.47 -44.90 -38.02
CA ASN A 4 -5.40 -44.14 -36.81
C ASN A 4 -6.38 -42.96 -36.84
N LYS A 5 -7.36 -42.92 -35.90
CA LYS A 5 -8.27 -41.80 -35.72
C LYS A 5 -7.66 -40.81 -34.71
N TYR A 6 -6.88 -39.83 -35.21
CA TYR A 6 -6.62 -38.62 -34.43
C TYR A 6 -7.85 -37.72 -34.49
N THR A 7 -8.61 -37.71 -33.46
CA THR A 7 -9.69 -36.76 -33.25
C THR A 7 -9.08 -35.36 -33.05
N LYS A 8 -9.30 -34.49 -34.02
CA LYS A 8 -9.06 -33.08 -33.93
C LYS A 8 -9.96 -32.51 -32.82
N GLN A 9 -9.37 -32.16 -31.69
CA GLN A 9 -10.06 -31.32 -30.69
C GLN A 9 -10.18 -29.91 -31.28
N SER A 10 -11.43 -29.44 -31.26
CA SER A 10 -11.83 -28.09 -31.71
C SER A 10 -11.14 -26.98 -30.91
N PRO A 11 -10.77 -25.87 -31.57
CA PRO A 11 -10.18 -24.72 -30.91
C PRO A 11 -11.24 -23.79 -30.30
N ALA A 12 -12.02 -24.28 -29.36
CA ALA A 12 -13.14 -23.51 -28.76
C ALA A 12 -12.96 -23.13 -27.28
N VAL A 13 -11.79 -23.34 -26.68
CA VAL A 13 -11.51 -23.01 -25.27
C VAL A 13 -10.46 -21.90 -25.11
N LEU A 14 -10.08 -21.23 -26.19
CA LEU A 14 -9.11 -20.13 -26.16
C LEU A 14 -9.75 -18.74 -26.24
N ARG A 15 -10.87 -18.52 -25.54
CA ARG A 15 -11.48 -17.17 -25.45
C ARG A 15 -11.74 -16.79 -24.01
N SER A 16 -10.70 -16.51 -23.23
CA SER A 16 -10.68 -15.47 -22.16
C SER A 16 -9.34 -15.42 -21.43
N ASN A 17 -8.24 -15.53 -22.12
CA ASN A 17 -6.96 -15.16 -21.51
C ASN A 17 -6.49 -13.88 -22.20
N ARG A 18 -7.05 -12.72 -21.77
CA ARG A 18 -6.30 -11.47 -21.90
C ARG A 18 -5.08 -11.68 -21.03
N TYR A 19 -3.94 -11.93 -21.64
CA TYR A 19 -2.65 -11.80 -21.00
C TYR A 19 -2.56 -10.35 -20.53
N VAL A 20 -2.94 -10.10 -19.27
CA VAL A 20 -2.48 -8.91 -18.58
C VAL A 20 -0.98 -9.09 -18.53
N THR A 21 -0.26 -8.33 -19.34
CA THR A 21 1.20 -8.30 -19.28
C THR A 21 1.52 -7.81 -17.88
N VAL A 22 1.88 -8.71 -16.98
CA VAL A 22 2.23 -8.36 -15.62
C VAL A 22 3.46 -7.48 -15.72
N SER A 23 3.41 -6.29 -15.16
CA SER A 23 4.58 -5.42 -15.19
C SER A 23 5.66 -6.02 -14.28
N LYS A 24 6.91 -5.98 -14.73
CA LYS A 24 8.06 -6.49 -13.96
C LYS A 24 8.10 -6.01 -12.49
N PRO A 25 7.75 -4.74 -12.18
CA PRO A 25 7.65 -4.28 -10.80
C PRO A 25 6.64 -5.06 -9.96
N VAL A 26 5.50 -5.44 -10.54
CA VAL A 26 4.46 -6.20 -9.82
C VAL A 26 4.93 -7.62 -9.51
N GLU A 27 5.53 -8.31 -10.48
CA GLU A 27 6.12 -9.64 -10.27
C GLU A 27 7.22 -9.58 -9.21
N PHE A 28 8.07 -8.57 -9.27
CA PHE A 28 9.16 -8.38 -8.31
C PHE A 28 8.63 -8.13 -6.89
N ALA A 29 7.71 -7.18 -6.70
CA ALA A 29 7.13 -6.89 -5.40
C ALA A 29 6.42 -8.13 -4.81
N PHE A 30 5.68 -8.88 -5.63
CA PHE A 30 5.03 -10.11 -5.22
C PHE A 30 6.04 -11.19 -4.81
N SER A 31 7.13 -11.35 -5.55
CA SER A 31 8.16 -12.36 -5.29
C SER A 31 8.91 -12.14 -3.98
N ILE A 32 8.96 -10.91 -3.45
CA ILE A 32 9.59 -10.63 -2.15
C ILE A 32 8.85 -11.35 -1.00
N TYR A 33 7.53 -11.50 -1.12
CA TYR A 33 6.67 -12.13 -0.12
C TYR A 33 6.36 -13.60 -0.44
N ASP A 34 6.76 -14.10 -1.61
CA ASP A 34 6.67 -15.49 -2.02
C ASP A 34 7.94 -16.25 -1.61
N ALA A 35 8.01 -16.66 -0.35
CA ALA A 35 9.21 -17.30 0.20
C ALA A 35 9.58 -18.63 -0.48
N ASP A 36 8.60 -19.33 -1.05
CA ASP A 36 8.77 -20.67 -1.61
C ASP A 36 8.90 -20.66 -3.15
N GLY A 37 8.75 -19.50 -3.80
CA GLY A 37 8.79 -19.36 -5.26
C GLY A 37 7.64 -20.07 -5.98
N THR A 38 6.50 -20.22 -5.29
CA THR A 38 5.31 -20.92 -5.81
C THR A 38 4.30 -20.00 -6.50
N ASN A 39 4.58 -18.69 -6.56
CA ASN A 39 3.67 -17.61 -6.95
C ASN A 39 2.42 -17.54 -6.06
N ILE A 40 2.60 -17.81 -4.76
CA ILE A 40 1.56 -17.75 -3.73
C ILE A 40 2.11 -16.96 -2.55
N ILE A 41 1.34 -15.99 -2.06
CA ILE A 41 1.65 -15.23 -0.84
C ILE A 41 0.57 -15.44 0.21
N ASP A 42 0.90 -15.15 1.47
CA ASP A 42 -0.10 -15.06 2.53
C ASP A 42 -0.90 -13.76 2.38
N CYS A 43 -2.23 -13.82 2.54
CA CYS A 43 -3.09 -12.64 2.43
C CYS A 43 -2.85 -11.59 3.54
N VAL A 44 -2.13 -11.92 4.61
CA VAL A 44 -1.66 -10.96 5.60
C VAL A 44 -0.69 -9.95 4.98
N ASP A 45 0.08 -10.36 3.97
CA ASP A 45 1.07 -9.52 3.29
C ASP A 45 0.48 -8.73 2.11
N LEU A 46 -0.82 -8.87 1.81
CA LEU A 46 -1.47 -8.17 0.71
C LEU A 46 -1.26 -6.65 0.76
N GLY A 47 -1.43 -6.06 1.95
CA GLY A 47 -1.22 -4.63 2.16
C GLY A 47 0.22 -4.21 1.90
N ASN A 48 1.18 -5.01 2.36
CA ASN A 48 2.60 -4.75 2.19
C ASN A 48 3.02 -4.79 0.71
N VAL A 49 2.51 -5.77 -0.05
CA VAL A 49 2.76 -5.86 -1.51
C VAL A 49 2.17 -4.66 -2.26
N LEU A 50 0.96 -4.21 -1.90
CA LEU A 50 0.34 -3.03 -2.50
C LEU A 50 1.14 -1.75 -2.18
N ARG A 51 1.60 -1.59 -0.93
CA ARG A 51 2.45 -0.45 -0.51
C ARG A 51 3.82 -0.48 -1.20
N ALA A 52 4.43 -1.64 -1.38
CA ALA A 52 5.67 -1.80 -2.15
C ALA A 52 5.52 -1.39 -3.63
N LEU A 53 4.29 -1.32 -4.13
CA LEU A 53 3.95 -0.85 -5.48
C LEU A 53 3.52 0.64 -5.51
N ASN A 54 3.85 1.41 -4.46
CA ASN A 54 3.50 2.81 -4.29
C ASN A 54 1.98 3.08 -4.28
N LEU A 55 1.21 2.17 -3.69
CA LEU A 55 -0.21 2.37 -3.42
C LEU A 55 -0.41 2.54 -1.91
N ASN A 56 -1.41 3.34 -1.52
CA ASN A 56 -1.71 3.62 -0.11
C ASN A 56 -3.15 3.18 0.24
N PRO A 57 -3.49 1.88 0.11
CA PRO A 57 -4.80 1.41 0.52
C PRO A 57 -4.93 1.48 2.04
N THR A 58 -6.13 1.84 2.52
CA THR A 58 -6.47 1.74 3.94
C THR A 58 -6.59 0.28 4.37
N ASN A 59 -6.40 -0.01 5.65
CA ASN A 59 -6.55 -1.37 6.19
C ASN A 59 -7.96 -1.92 5.91
N GLY A 60 -9.00 -1.07 6.03
CA GLY A 60 -10.36 -1.45 5.68
C GLY A 60 -10.54 -1.81 4.18
N THR A 61 -9.79 -1.16 3.30
CA THR A 61 -9.77 -1.50 1.87
C THR A 61 -9.04 -2.82 1.63
N ILE A 62 -7.91 -3.06 2.31
CA ILE A 62 -7.16 -4.31 2.23
C ILE A 62 -8.02 -5.51 2.67
N GLU A 63 -8.76 -5.38 3.78
CA GLU A 63 -9.67 -6.42 4.27
C GLU A 63 -10.80 -6.71 3.26
N LYS A 64 -11.42 -5.68 2.70
CA LYS A 64 -12.44 -5.81 1.64
C LYS A 64 -11.92 -6.51 0.38
N MET A 65 -10.65 -6.33 0.07
CA MET A 65 -9.97 -6.97 -1.06
C MET A 65 -9.48 -8.39 -0.76
N GLY A 66 -9.68 -8.88 0.46
CA GLY A 66 -9.38 -10.25 0.88
C GLY A 66 -8.09 -10.41 1.68
N GLY A 67 -7.51 -9.29 2.14
CA GLY A 67 -6.45 -9.31 3.15
C GLY A 67 -6.92 -9.90 4.48
N THR A 68 -6.03 -10.54 5.21
CA THR A 68 -6.30 -11.16 6.52
C THR A 68 -5.42 -10.54 7.58
N GLN A 69 -5.85 -10.64 8.85
CA GLN A 69 -5.06 -10.14 9.98
C GLN A 69 -4.12 -11.21 10.55
N LYS A 70 -4.41 -12.48 10.30
CA LYS A 70 -3.64 -13.61 10.85
C LYS A 70 -2.90 -14.33 9.75
N LYS A 71 -1.63 -14.63 10.01
CA LYS A 71 -0.78 -15.41 9.10
C LYS A 71 -1.32 -16.84 8.94
N GLY A 72 -1.31 -17.33 7.69
CA GLY A 72 -1.76 -18.69 7.36
C GLY A 72 -3.28 -18.87 7.25
N GLU A 73 -4.07 -17.81 7.41
CA GLU A 73 -5.53 -17.89 7.31
C GLU A 73 -5.99 -18.07 5.85
N LYS A 74 -5.36 -17.35 4.93
CA LYS A 74 -5.67 -17.41 3.51
C LYS A 74 -4.44 -17.15 2.67
N MET A 75 -4.31 -17.92 1.60
CA MET A 75 -3.26 -17.75 0.60
C MET A 75 -3.83 -17.12 -0.66
N MET A 76 -3.02 -16.37 -1.39
CA MET A 76 -3.41 -15.69 -2.64
C MET A 76 -2.38 -15.94 -3.73
N ARG A 77 -2.84 -16.25 -4.92
CA ARG A 77 -2.00 -16.46 -6.09
C ARG A 77 -1.77 -15.12 -6.82
N LEU A 78 -0.70 -15.06 -7.62
CA LEU A 78 -0.38 -13.87 -8.42
C LEU A 78 -1.52 -13.48 -9.38
N ASP A 79 -2.20 -14.46 -9.99
CA ASP A 79 -3.32 -14.21 -10.90
C ASP A 79 -4.56 -13.62 -10.19
N GLU A 80 -4.75 -13.95 -8.91
CA GLU A 80 -5.80 -13.37 -8.04
C GLU A 80 -5.41 -11.96 -7.56
N PHE A 81 -4.12 -11.69 -7.35
CA PHE A 81 -3.59 -10.40 -6.95
C PHE A 81 -3.74 -9.33 -8.03
N LEU A 82 -3.56 -9.67 -9.31
CA LEU A 82 -3.56 -8.71 -10.41
C LEU A 82 -4.84 -7.87 -10.54
N PRO A 83 -6.06 -8.45 -10.43
CA PRO A 83 -7.29 -7.67 -10.39
C PRO A 83 -7.35 -6.71 -9.20
N ILE A 84 -6.88 -7.15 -8.03
CA ILE A 84 -6.84 -6.35 -6.79
C ILE A 84 -5.92 -5.14 -6.98
N TYR A 85 -4.71 -5.36 -7.48
CA TYR A 85 -3.78 -4.30 -7.82
C TYR A 85 -4.38 -3.30 -8.81
N SER A 86 -5.03 -3.78 -9.86
CA SER A 86 -5.67 -2.94 -10.87
C SER A 86 -6.82 -2.12 -10.31
N GLN A 87 -7.56 -2.65 -9.36
CA GLN A 87 -8.65 -1.96 -8.67
C GLN A 87 -8.09 -0.92 -7.70
N CYS A 88 -7.13 -1.28 -6.88
CA CYS A 88 -6.47 -0.38 -5.94
C CYS A 88 -5.81 0.81 -6.66
N LYS A 89 -5.16 0.57 -7.81
CA LYS A 89 -4.56 1.64 -8.62
C LYS A 89 -5.57 2.63 -9.19
N LYS A 90 -6.83 2.24 -9.36
CA LYS A 90 -7.91 3.13 -9.82
C LYS A 90 -8.57 3.89 -8.69
N ASP A 91 -8.31 3.51 -7.47
CA ASP A 91 -8.84 4.17 -6.29
C ASP A 91 -8.22 5.57 -6.18
N LYS A 92 -9.08 6.58 -6.13
CA LYS A 92 -8.70 7.98 -6.01
C LYS A 92 -8.63 8.46 -4.55
N GLU A 93 -9.03 7.61 -3.61
CA GLU A 93 -9.07 7.94 -2.19
C GLU A 93 -7.73 7.69 -1.47
N GLN A 94 -6.66 7.44 -2.21
CA GLN A 94 -5.34 7.14 -1.61
C GLN A 94 -4.64 8.36 -1.01
N GLY A 95 -5.16 9.56 -1.24
CA GLY A 95 -4.50 10.79 -0.84
C GLY A 95 -3.20 11.08 -1.60
N CYS A 96 -2.91 12.33 -1.82
CA CYS A 96 -1.64 12.80 -2.38
C CYS A 96 -0.96 13.74 -1.39
N TYR A 97 0.27 14.13 -1.70
CA TYR A 97 1.03 15.07 -0.86
C TYR A 97 0.25 16.34 -0.56
N GLU A 98 -0.41 16.88 -1.56
CA GLU A 98 -1.20 18.11 -1.46
C GLU A 98 -2.37 17.95 -0.50
N ASP A 99 -3.05 16.81 -0.50
CA ASP A 99 -4.18 16.52 0.41
C ASP A 99 -3.70 16.50 1.88
N PHE A 100 -2.57 15.85 2.15
CA PHE A 100 -1.99 15.81 3.48
C PHE A 100 -1.45 17.17 3.92
N LEU A 101 -0.86 17.93 3.00
CA LEU A 101 -0.39 19.29 3.28
C LEU A 101 -1.56 20.21 3.68
N GLU A 102 -2.67 20.16 2.95
CA GLU A 102 -3.89 20.93 3.29
C GLU A 102 -4.47 20.50 4.65
N CYS A 103 -4.41 19.20 4.97
CA CYS A 103 -4.83 18.72 6.27
C CYS A 103 -3.98 19.30 7.42
N LEU A 104 -2.66 19.31 7.28
CA LEU A 104 -1.76 19.83 8.31
C LEU A 104 -1.80 21.35 8.44
N LYS A 105 -2.12 22.09 7.37
CA LYS A 105 -2.37 23.54 7.43
C LYS A 105 -3.48 23.93 8.40
N LEU A 106 -4.43 23.06 8.71
CA LEU A 106 -5.47 23.34 9.70
C LEU A 106 -4.91 23.55 11.13
N TYR A 107 -3.73 23.04 11.38
CA TYR A 107 -3.02 23.15 12.67
C TYR A 107 -1.97 24.26 12.68
N ASP A 108 -1.66 24.86 11.53
CA ASP A 108 -0.78 26.02 11.38
C ASP A 108 -1.56 27.31 11.65
N LYS A 109 -1.71 27.64 12.94
CA LYS A 109 -2.47 28.81 13.40
C LYS A 109 -1.80 30.16 13.04
N GLN A 110 -0.51 30.12 12.73
CA GLN A 110 0.28 31.32 12.42
C GLN A 110 0.47 31.52 10.91
N GLU A 111 0.01 30.55 10.10
CA GLU A 111 0.17 30.55 8.63
C GLU A 111 1.64 30.74 8.18
N ASN A 112 2.56 30.15 8.94
CA ASN A 112 4.00 30.29 8.73
C ASN A 112 4.70 29.00 8.25
N GLY A 113 3.94 27.91 8.01
CA GLY A 113 4.45 26.61 7.60
C GLY A 113 4.92 25.74 8.74
N THR A 114 4.60 26.09 10.00
CA THR A 114 4.98 25.33 11.19
C THR A 114 3.76 24.93 12.03
N MET A 115 3.89 23.87 12.81
CA MET A 115 2.91 23.41 13.78
C MET A 115 3.63 22.86 15.01
N LEU A 116 2.93 22.70 16.13
CA LEU A 116 3.51 22.08 17.31
C LEU A 116 3.78 20.58 17.08
N GLY A 117 4.98 20.12 17.43
CA GLY A 117 5.34 18.70 17.37
C GLY A 117 4.39 17.81 18.18
N ALA A 118 3.93 18.32 19.34
CA ALA A 118 2.93 17.65 20.15
C ALA A 118 1.56 17.51 19.45
N GLU A 119 1.11 18.50 18.67
CA GLU A 119 -0.11 18.40 17.87
C GLU A 119 0.06 17.37 16.76
N LEU A 120 1.21 17.31 16.10
CA LEU A 120 1.51 16.29 15.09
C LEU A 120 1.46 14.87 15.68
N SER A 121 2.10 14.65 16.84
CA SER A 121 2.05 13.37 17.56
C SER A 121 0.60 12.98 17.88
N HIS A 122 -0.19 13.92 18.39
CA HIS A 122 -1.60 13.68 18.72
C HIS A 122 -2.45 13.34 17.50
N ILE A 123 -2.19 13.97 16.34
CA ILE A 123 -2.88 13.65 15.09
C ILE A 123 -2.63 12.21 14.69
N LEU A 124 -1.39 11.75 14.72
CA LEU A 124 -1.00 10.40 14.35
C LEU A 124 -1.61 9.33 15.28
N LEU A 125 -1.76 9.65 16.56
CA LEU A 125 -2.39 8.76 17.56
C LEU A 125 -3.92 8.75 17.52
N ALA A 126 -4.56 9.83 17.06
CA ALA A 126 -6.00 10.03 17.26
C ALA A 126 -6.81 9.98 15.96
N LEU A 127 -6.24 10.33 14.82
CA LEU A 127 -6.96 10.49 13.55
C LEU A 127 -6.66 9.38 12.56
N GLY A 128 -7.62 9.13 11.68
CA GLY A 128 -7.50 8.15 10.60
C GLY A 128 -7.30 6.72 11.10
N GLU A 129 -6.40 6.01 10.47
CA GLU A 129 -5.90 4.72 10.94
C GLU A 129 -4.84 4.99 12.02
N LYS A 130 -5.28 5.00 13.26
CA LYS A 130 -4.47 5.36 14.42
C LYS A 130 -3.21 4.51 14.49
N LEU A 131 -2.09 5.17 14.72
CA LEU A 131 -0.83 4.51 15.02
C LEU A 131 -0.74 4.20 16.52
N GLU A 132 0.07 3.23 16.88
CA GLU A 132 0.45 2.98 18.28
C GLU A 132 1.58 3.93 18.70
N ASP A 133 1.73 4.15 20.02
CA ASP A 133 2.75 5.07 20.58
C ASP A 133 4.16 4.77 20.05
N ALA A 134 4.54 3.50 19.98
CA ALA A 134 5.85 3.08 19.49
C ALA A 134 6.05 3.39 17.98
N GLU A 135 5.00 3.28 17.17
CA GLU A 135 5.02 3.62 15.74
C GLU A 135 5.16 5.13 15.54
N VAL A 136 4.41 5.92 16.33
CA VAL A 136 4.50 7.39 16.29
C VAL A 136 5.90 7.84 16.69
N GLU A 137 6.47 7.30 17.78
CA GLU A 137 7.83 7.62 18.22
C GLU A 137 8.86 7.34 17.11
N GLN A 138 8.75 6.21 16.42
CA GLN A 138 9.64 5.86 15.32
C GLN A 138 9.48 6.81 14.14
N VAL A 139 8.25 7.12 13.72
CA VAL A 139 7.96 8.04 12.61
C VAL A 139 8.49 9.44 12.90
N LEU A 140 8.23 9.95 14.11
CA LEU A 140 8.72 11.28 14.49
C LEU A 140 10.25 11.34 14.52
N LYS A 141 10.90 10.31 15.07
CA LYS A 141 12.36 10.21 15.11
C LYS A 141 12.99 10.22 13.71
N ASP A 142 12.37 9.53 12.74
CA ASP A 142 12.94 9.37 11.40
C ASP A 142 12.58 10.55 10.46
N CYS A 143 11.42 11.16 10.64
CA CYS A 143 10.87 12.13 9.69
C CYS A 143 10.81 13.57 10.22
N MET A 144 10.72 13.78 11.54
CA MET A 144 10.58 15.11 12.11
C MET A 144 11.93 15.83 12.17
N ASP A 145 11.95 17.12 11.81
CA ASP A 145 13.07 17.99 12.09
C ASP A 145 13.07 18.37 13.58
N PRO A 146 14.21 18.78 14.14
CA PRO A 146 14.27 19.27 15.52
C PRO A 146 13.26 20.39 15.77
N GLU A 147 12.60 20.35 16.92
CA GLU A 147 11.72 21.40 17.38
C GLU A 147 12.51 22.68 17.66
N ASP A 148 11.89 23.82 17.40
CA ASP A 148 12.43 25.10 17.84
C ASP A 148 12.26 25.32 19.36
N GLU A 149 12.65 26.49 19.86
CA GLU A 149 12.59 26.83 21.31
C GLU A 149 11.15 26.81 21.87
N ASP A 150 10.15 26.98 21.00
CA ASP A 150 8.72 26.99 21.35
C ASP A 150 8.02 25.66 21.01
N GLY A 151 8.75 24.64 20.52
CA GLY A 151 8.22 23.31 20.20
C GLY A 151 7.56 23.23 18.82
N PHE A 152 7.82 24.17 17.91
CA PHE A 152 7.29 24.14 16.55
C PHE A 152 8.23 23.41 15.59
N ILE A 153 7.63 22.76 14.61
CA ILE A 153 8.29 22.03 13.51
C ILE A 153 7.72 22.43 12.15
N PRO A 154 8.52 22.43 11.09
CA PRO A 154 8.04 22.62 9.74
C PRO A 154 7.37 21.32 9.23
N TYR A 155 6.07 21.35 8.95
CA TYR A 155 5.32 20.13 8.57
C TYR A 155 5.50 19.71 7.10
N ALA A 156 5.84 20.65 6.20
CA ALA A 156 6.07 20.30 4.79
C ALA A 156 7.32 19.43 4.58
N PRO A 157 8.48 19.69 5.23
CA PRO A 157 9.62 18.75 5.22
C PRO A 157 9.30 17.39 5.83
N PHE A 158 8.54 17.35 6.92
CA PHE A 158 8.07 16.10 7.54
C PHE A 158 7.31 15.23 6.55
N LEU A 159 6.30 15.79 5.87
CA LEU A 159 5.52 15.06 4.86
C LEU A 159 6.38 14.57 3.70
N LYS A 160 7.34 15.38 3.23
CA LYS A 160 8.25 14.96 2.17
C LYS A 160 9.10 13.76 2.58
N LYS A 161 9.63 13.74 3.79
CA LYS A 161 10.41 12.62 4.30
C LYS A 161 9.55 11.36 4.41
N MET A 162 8.33 11.46 4.93
CA MET A 162 7.41 10.34 5.00
C MET A 162 7.10 9.73 3.63
N MET A 163 6.86 10.57 2.62
CA MET A 163 6.50 10.09 1.27
C MET A 163 7.67 9.54 0.47
N VAL A 164 8.92 9.84 0.85
CA VAL A 164 10.12 9.23 0.24
C VAL A 164 10.41 7.86 0.82
N LEU A 165 9.97 7.59 2.04
CA LEU A 165 10.13 6.30 2.71
C LEU A 165 9.04 5.28 2.32
N LEU A 166 8.03 5.72 1.59
CA LEU A 166 6.97 4.90 0.99
C LEU A 166 7.29 4.65 -0.50
#